data_40df476ee7d46f22df0e415d020d55fb
#
_entry.id   40df476ee7d46f22df0e415d020d55fb
#
_cell.length_a   1.000
_cell.length_b   1.000
_cell.length_c   1.000
_cell.angle_alpha   90.00
_cell.angle_beta   90.00
_cell.angle_gamma   90.00
#
_symmetry.space_group_name_H-M   'P 1'
#
loop_
_entity.id
_entity.type
_entity.pdbx_description
1 polymer ?
#
loop_
_entity_poly.entity_id
_entity_poly.type
_entity_poly.pdbx_seq_one_letter_code
_entity_poly.pdbx_strand_id
1 'polypeptide(L)'
;MSILRRIRGDHGVTLIEMLVVVSILGTVLAIVSQGLITAQRTMAQNAHRLDGLSQTNVAVEAMTRILRTAILPSQIQATCSGCDVAAFIEGTDTMVRFYANVDNDGILPASGNTDRGPRRVTYTLTNGQLVETVQKPNVHSVSDFNFQYCTPGPSCPVRTRVLARNVQAGALFTYYDRSGALITPPLQSDVSKLKAVDSIDLVLRVRPSTTAGSATVTARVTLPNADSLIQPTPTAIP
;
A
#
# COMPACT_ATOMS: atom_id res chain seq x y z
N MET A 1 -90.07 3.85 -19.85
CA MET A 1 -88.63 3.92 -19.39
C MET A 1 -87.97 2.66 -19.79
N SER A 2 -87.29 2.62 -20.96
CA SER A 2 -86.74 1.42 -21.59
C SER A 2 -85.22 1.40 -21.32
N ILE A 3 -84.79 0.43 -20.51
CA ILE A 3 -83.38 0.24 -20.15
C ILE A 3 -82.79 -0.60 -21.24
N LEU A 4 -82.06 0.00 -22.19
CA LEU A 4 -81.24 -0.66 -23.20
C LEU A 4 -80.08 -1.37 -22.47
N ARG A 5 -80.23 -2.66 -22.25
CA ARG A 5 -79.20 -3.57 -21.79
C ARG A 5 -78.20 -3.81 -22.95
N ARG A 6 -77.09 -3.08 -22.91
CA ARG A 6 -75.98 -3.24 -23.89
C ARG A 6 -75.33 -4.64 -23.64
N ILE A 7 -75.67 -5.58 -24.51
CA ILE A 7 -75.03 -6.92 -24.52
C ILE A 7 -73.59 -6.67 -25.00
N ARG A 8 -72.66 -6.80 -24.06
CA ARG A 8 -71.24 -6.82 -24.35
C ARG A 8 -70.98 -8.18 -25.04
N GLY A 9 -70.76 -8.18 -26.34
CA GLY A 9 -70.38 -9.39 -27.04
C GLY A 9 -69.01 -9.90 -26.53
N ASP A 10 -68.96 -11.09 -25.95
CA ASP A 10 -67.75 -11.78 -25.63
C ASP A 10 -67.06 -12.21 -26.93
N HIS A 11 -66.16 -11.37 -27.43
CA HIS A 11 -65.29 -11.79 -28.55
C HIS A 11 -64.24 -12.78 -27.98
N GLY A 12 -64.38 -14.04 -28.33
CA GLY A 12 -63.41 -15.08 -28.02
C GLY A 12 -62.06 -14.69 -28.66
N VAL A 13 -60.99 -14.78 -27.85
CA VAL A 13 -59.61 -14.52 -28.27
C VAL A 13 -59.22 -15.61 -29.31
N THR A 14 -58.74 -15.19 -30.45
CA THR A 14 -58.28 -16.10 -31.47
C THR A 14 -56.92 -16.73 -31.11
N LEU A 15 -56.68 -17.97 -31.56
CA LEU A 15 -55.41 -18.67 -31.31
C LEU A 15 -54.19 -17.86 -31.82
N ILE A 16 -54.35 -17.15 -32.94
CA ILE A 16 -53.30 -16.31 -33.52
C ILE A 16 -53.01 -15.08 -32.68
N GLU A 17 -54.03 -14.49 -32.05
CA GLU A 17 -53.89 -13.33 -31.17
C GLU A 17 -53.11 -13.69 -29.92
N MET A 18 -53.38 -14.88 -29.33
CA MET A 18 -52.60 -15.41 -28.19
C MET A 18 -51.15 -15.67 -28.59
N LEU A 19 -50.89 -16.21 -29.78
CA LEU A 19 -49.54 -16.47 -30.26
C LEU A 19 -48.74 -15.17 -30.43
N VAL A 20 -49.36 -14.13 -30.97
CA VAL A 20 -48.75 -12.81 -31.13
C VAL A 20 -48.44 -12.18 -29.79
N VAL A 21 -49.37 -12.23 -28.82
CA VAL A 21 -49.18 -11.71 -27.48
C VAL A 21 -48.03 -12.38 -26.75
N VAL A 22 -47.96 -13.74 -26.79
CA VAL A 22 -46.86 -14.50 -26.17
C VAL A 22 -45.53 -14.19 -26.83
N SER A 23 -45.51 -14.01 -28.15
CA SER A 23 -44.29 -13.65 -28.88
C SER A 23 -43.77 -12.26 -28.52
N ILE A 24 -44.65 -11.25 -28.41
CA ILE A 24 -44.31 -9.90 -27.98
C ILE A 24 -43.84 -9.92 -26.51
N LEU A 25 -44.57 -10.62 -25.65
CA LEU A 25 -44.19 -10.74 -24.22
C LEU A 25 -42.82 -11.39 -24.06
N GLY A 26 -42.53 -12.46 -24.84
CA GLY A 26 -41.23 -13.11 -24.87
C GLY A 26 -40.09 -12.20 -25.28
N THR A 27 -40.27 -11.38 -26.32
CA THR A 27 -39.27 -10.42 -26.76
C THR A 27 -39.04 -9.30 -25.75
N VAL A 28 -40.10 -8.77 -25.12
CA VAL A 28 -40.00 -7.75 -24.08
C VAL A 28 -39.24 -8.29 -22.87
N LEU A 29 -39.60 -9.48 -22.41
CA LEU A 29 -38.92 -10.15 -21.30
C LEU A 29 -37.44 -10.40 -21.57
N ALA A 30 -37.09 -10.79 -22.83
CA ALA A 30 -35.69 -11.00 -23.22
C ALA A 30 -34.87 -9.68 -23.13
N ILE A 31 -35.42 -8.58 -23.65
CA ILE A 31 -34.79 -7.24 -23.58
C ILE A 31 -34.59 -6.78 -22.14
N VAL A 32 -35.63 -6.89 -21.31
CA VAL A 32 -35.56 -6.51 -19.89
C VAL A 32 -34.54 -7.34 -19.14
N SER A 33 -34.51 -8.66 -19.38
CA SER A 33 -33.54 -9.57 -18.75
C SER A 33 -32.09 -9.23 -19.13
N GLN A 34 -31.83 -8.93 -20.42
CA GLN A 34 -30.50 -8.49 -20.85
C GLN A 34 -30.08 -7.17 -20.21
N GLY A 35 -30.99 -6.22 -20.11
CA GLY A 35 -30.77 -4.95 -19.42
C GLY A 35 -30.39 -5.13 -17.94
N LEU A 36 -31.10 -6.02 -17.25
CA LEU A 36 -30.83 -6.35 -15.83
C LEU A 36 -29.47 -7.01 -15.65
N ILE A 37 -29.12 -8.00 -16.49
CA ILE A 37 -27.81 -8.67 -16.44
C ILE A 37 -26.69 -7.67 -16.68
N THR A 38 -26.85 -6.77 -17.66
CA THR A 38 -25.84 -5.75 -17.95
C THR A 38 -25.68 -4.78 -16.76
N ALA A 39 -26.78 -4.33 -16.18
CA ALA A 39 -26.75 -3.47 -14.99
C ALA A 39 -26.03 -4.13 -13.80
N GLN A 40 -26.33 -5.41 -13.53
CA GLN A 40 -25.67 -6.19 -12.46
C GLN A 40 -24.17 -6.32 -12.70
N ARG A 41 -23.74 -6.61 -13.94
CA ARG A 41 -22.32 -6.70 -14.31
C ARG A 41 -21.60 -5.37 -14.11
N THR A 42 -22.21 -4.26 -14.52
CA THR A 42 -21.65 -2.92 -14.35
C THR A 42 -21.52 -2.55 -12.87
N MET A 43 -22.53 -2.86 -12.06
CA MET A 43 -22.48 -2.63 -10.59
C MET A 43 -21.35 -3.45 -9.95
N ALA A 44 -21.22 -4.74 -10.29
CA ALA A 44 -20.13 -5.58 -9.77
C ALA A 44 -18.75 -5.07 -10.18
N GLN A 45 -18.56 -4.63 -11.42
CA GLN A 45 -17.30 -4.03 -11.88
C GLN A 45 -16.96 -2.74 -11.14
N ASN A 46 -17.95 -1.87 -10.91
CA ASN A 46 -17.77 -0.64 -10.14
C ASN A 46 -17.41 -0.94 -8.67
N ALA A 47 -18.08 -1.91 -8.05
CA ALA A 47 -17.76 -2.33 -6.69
C ALA A 47 -16.30 -2.83 -6.57
N HIS A 48 -15.86 -3.69 -7.48
CA HIS A 48 -14.47 -4.16 -7.52
C HIS A 48 -13.46 -3.02 -7.74
N ARG A 49 -13.80 -2.04 -8.59
CA ARG A 49 -12.93 -0.88 -8.82
C ARG A 49 -12.80 -0.02 -7.56
N LEU A 50 -13.90 0.23 -6.86
CA LEU A 50 -13.91 0.98 -5.61
C LEU A 50 -13.12 0.26 -4.52
N ASP A 51 -13.27 -1.06 -4.40
CA ASP A 51 -12.50 -1.88 -3.48
C ASP A 51 -11.00 -1.79 -3.77
N GLY A 52 -10.61 -1.91 -5.04
CA GLY A 52 -9.21 -1.74 -5.46
C GLY A 52 -8.64 -0.37 -5.13
N LEU A 53 -9.40 0.71 -5.36
CA LEU A 53 -8.98 2.07 -5.02
C LEU A 53 -8.84 2.25 -3.51
N SER A 54 -9.80 1.76 -2.72
CA SER A 54 -9.77 1.81 -1.26
C SER A 54 -8.53 1.10 -0.72
N GLN A 55 -8.29 -0.14 -1.17
CA GLN A 55 -7.12 -0.93 -0.77
C GLN A 55 -5.81 -0.21 -1.13
N THR A 56 -5.73 0.36 -2.33
CA THR A 56 -4.52 1.05 -2.80
C THR A 56 -4.25 2.31 -1.99
N ASN A 57 -5.27 3.11 -1.71
CA ASN A 57 -5.15 4.33 -0.90
C ASN A 57 -4.70 4.02 0.53
N VAL A 58 -5.35 3.05 1.18
CA VAL A 58 -4.99 2.63 2.56
C VAL A 58 -3.54 2.12 2.62
N ALA A 59 -3.11 1.34 1.63
CA ALA A 59 -1.75 0.83 1.57
C ALA A 59 -0.73 1.95 1.38
N VAL A 60 -0.96 2.86 0.42
CA VAL A 60 -0.07 4.00 0.15
C VAL A 60 -0.01 4.96 1.34
N GLU A 61 -1.13 5.23 2.00
CA GLU A 61 -1.17 6.06 3.21
C GLU A 61 -0.36 5.43 4.35
N ALA A 62 -0.55 4.11 4.59
CA ALA A 62 0.21 3.38 5.60
C ALA A 62 1.72 3.42 5.33
N MET A 63 2.14 3.19 4.08
CA MET A 63 3.54 3.27 3.66
C MET A 63 4.11 4.68 3.81
N THR A 64 3.39 5.69 3.32
CA THR A 64 3.80 7.10 3.40
C THR A 64 4.03 7.54 4.84
N ARG A 65 3.11 7.17 5.75
CA ARG A 65 3.22 7.49 7.16
C ARG A 65 4.49 6.92 7.79
N ILE A 66 4.82 5.67 7.48
CA ILE A 66 6.02 5.01 8.04
C ILE A 66 7.30 5.49 7.35
N LEU A 67 7.29 5.67 6.03
CA LEU A 67 8.45 6.20 5.31
C LEU A 67 8.87 7.59 5.81
N ARG A 68 7.93 8.45 6.19
CA ARG A 68 8.23 9.77 6.78
C ARG A 68 8.92 9.68 8.14
N THR A 69 8.86 8.54 8.81
CA THR A 69 9.60 8.29 10.05
C THR A 69 10.98 7.66 9.82
N ALA A 70 11.43 7.58 8.55
CA ALA A 70 12.78 7.13 8.23
C ALA A 70 13.81 8.01 8.93
N ILE A 71 14.80 7.38 9.56
CA ILE A 71 15.77 8.05 10.43
C ILE A 71 17.14 7.37 10.36
N LEU A 72 18.20 8.16 10.50
CA LEU A 72 19.53 7.58 10.74
C LEU A 72 19.61 7.01 12.15
N PRO A 73 20.16 5.80 12.32
CA PRO A 73 20.35 5.21 13.65
C PRO A 73 21.11 6.13 14.64
N SER A 74 22.09 6.89 14.15
CA SER A 74 22.87 7.85 14.94
C SER A 74 22.04 9.02 15.53
N GLN A 75 20.84 9.29 15.00
CA GLN A 75 19.96 10.33 15.55
C GLN A 75 19.26 9.87 16.84
N ILE A 76 19.13 8.57 17.07
CA ILE A 76 18.58 8.02 18.32
C ILE A 76 19.68 7.75 19.32
N GLN A 77 20.87 7.35 18.87
CA GLN A 77 22.03 7.06 19.72
C GLN A 77 23.23 7.89 19.26
N ALA A 78 23.43 9.02 19.89
CA ALA A 78 24.46 10.00 19.49
C ALA A 78 25.91 9.48 19.53
N THR A 79 26.19 8.44 20.33
CA THR A 79 27.51 7.81 20.46
C THR A 79 27.72 6.59 19.57
N CYS A 80 26.83 6.35 18.63
CA CYS A 80 26.86 5.17 17.77
C CYS A 80 27.98 5.27 16.71
N SER A 81 29.16 4.77 17.01
CA SER A 81 30.28 4.75 16.06
C SER A 81 30.21 3.59 15.03
N GLY A 82 29.41 2.55 15.32
CA GLY A 82 29.23 1.39 14.45
C GLY A 82 27.87 1.31 13.79
N CYS A 83 27.02 2.35 13.92
CA CYS A 83 25.73 2.41 13.25
C CYS A 83 25.86 2.61 11.76
N ASP A 84 24.87 2.10 11.02
CA ASP A 84 24.73 2.39 9.60
C ASP A 84 24.67 3.91 9.35
N VAL A 85 25.41 4.33 8.34
CA VAL A 85 25.59 5.74 7.98
C VAL A 85 24.49 6.27 7.04
N ALA A 86 23.46 5.46 6.80
CA ALA A 86 22.29 5.80 5.99
C ALA A 86 21.01 5.32 6.67
N ALA A 87 19.91 6.00 6.42
CA ALA A 87 18.59 5.56 6.85
C ALA A 87 18.12 4.33 6.06
N PHE A 88 18.56 4.21 4.81
CA PHE A 88 18.24 3.08 3.94
C PHE A 88 19.32 2.01 3.99
N ILE A 89 18.88 0.76 3.99
CA ILE A 89 19.72 -0.45 4.00
C ILE A 89 19.75 -1.06 2.59
N GLU A 90 18.58 -1.07 1.94
CA GLU A 90 18.38 -1.73 0.65
C GLU A 90 17.24 -1.05 -0.11
N GLY A 91 17.39 -0.95 -1.42
CA GLY A 91 16.37 -0.44 -2.31
C GLY A 91 16.46 -1.05 -3.70
N THR A 92 15.33 -1.61 -4.13
CA THR A 92 15.10 -2.10 -5.49
C THR A 92 13.78 -1.53 -6.03
N ASP A 93 13.42 -1.86 -7.25
CA ASP A 93 12.12 -1.46 -7.82
C ASP A 93 10.92 -2.03 -7.05
N THR A 94 11.09 -3.17 -6.36
CA THR A 94 10.00 -3.92 -5.71
C THR A 94 10.18 -4.11 -4.22
N MET A 95 11.31 -3.67 -3.66
CA MET A 95 11.60 -3.78 -2.24
C MET A 95 12.35 -2.56 -1.74
N VAL A 96 12.01 -2.12 -0.52
CA VAL A 96 12.79 -1.11 0.22
C VAL A 96 12.92 -1.55 1.68
N ARG A 97 14.13 -1.42 2.24
CA ARG A 97 14.43 -1.66 3.65
C ARG A 97 15.14 -0.47 4.24
N PHE A 98 14.66 -0.02 5.39
CA PHE A 98 15.14 1.21 6.02
C PHE A 98 14.93 1.18 7.53
N TYR A 99 15.59 2.11 8.21
CA TYR A 99 15.40 2.39 9.63
C TYR A 99 14.31 3.46 9.81
N ALA A 100 13.40 3.24 10.77
CA ALA A 100 12.28 4.12 11.03
C ALA A 100 12.05 4.28 12.54
N ASN A 101 11.80 5.52 12.98
CA ASN A 101 11.41 5.81 14.35
C ASN A 101 9.88 5.71 14.52
N VAL A 102 9.36 4.49 14.37
CA VAL A 102 7.91 4.23 14.39
C VAL A 102 7.29 4.47 15.77
N ASP A 103 8.04 4.17 16.82
CA ASP A 103 7.56 4.31 18.21
C ASP A 103 7.83 5.70 18.78
N ASN A 104 8.42 6.60 17.99
CA ASN A 104 8.83 7.94 18.38
C ASN A 104 9.75 7.91 19.62
N ASP A 105 10.70 6.97 19.62
CA ASP A 105 11.73 6.90 20.64
C ASP A 105 12.61 8.14 20.56
N GLY A 106 12.79 8.80 21.70
CA GLY A 106 13.77 9.89 21.82
C GLY A 106 15.20 9.35 21.92
N ILE A 107 16.15 10.23 22.24
CA ILE A 107 17.55 9.85 22.50
C ILE A 107 17.58 8.81 23.62
N LEU A 108 18.34 7.74 23.41
CA LEU A 108 18.47 6.68 24.38
C LEU A 108 19.20 7.13 25.63
N PRO A 109 18.87 6.57 26.83
CA PRO A 109 19.58 6.90 28.06
C PRO A 109 21.06 6.54 27.98
N ALA A 110 21.89 7.17 28.73
CA ALA A 110 23.36 6.97 28.70
C ALA A 110 23.81 5.60 29.23
N SER A 111 22.96 4.86 29.95
CA SER A 111 23.30 3.57 30.57
C SER A 111 22.08 2.67 30.70
N GLY A 112 22.30 1.35 30.76
CA GLY A 112 21.30 0.31 30.91
C GLY A 112 21.14 -0.53 29.65
N ASN A 113 20.22 -1.51 29.72
CA ASN A 113 19.85 -2.33 28.58
C ASN A 113 18.48 -1.90 28.06
N THR A 114 18.31 -1.95 26.75
CA THR A 114 17.06 -1.55 26.09
C THR A 114 16.82 -2.34 24.81
N ASP A 115 15.55 -2.50 24.41
CA ASP A 115 15.13 -2.92 23.07
C ASP A 115 14.57 -1.73 22.27
N ARG A 116 14.76 -0.51 22.78
CA ARG A 116 14.39 0.73 22.12
C ARG A 116 15.40 1.05 21.02
N GLY A 117 14.95 1.76 20.02
CA GLY A 117 15.76 2.15 18.88
C GLY A 117 14.98 2.10 17.57
N PRO A 118 15.63 2.42 16.45
CA PRO A 118 14.95 2.44 15.16
C PRO A 118 14.41 1.05 14.81
N ARG A 119 13.19 1.00 14.29
CA ARG A 119 12.63 -0.23 13.72
C ARG A 119 13.23 -0.45 12.34
N ARG A 120 13.59 -1.68 12.03
CA ARG A 120 13.95 -2.06 10.67
C ARG A 120 12.65 -2.43 9.93
N VAL A 121 12.27 -1.59 8.97
CA VAL A 121 11.05 -1.76 8.17
C VAL A 121 11.43 -2.23 6.78
N THR A 122 10.70 -3.21 6.28
CA THR A 122 10.85 -3.70 4.91
C THR A 122 9.49 -3.73 4.23
N TYR A 123 9.39 -3.13 3.07
CA TYR A 123 8.29 -3.31 2.14
C TYR A 123 8.75 -4.19 1.00
N THR A 124 8.01 -5.23 0.70
CA THR A 124 8.36 -6.17 -0.38
C THR A 124 7.12 -6.52 -1.19
N LEU A 125 7.25 -6.46 -2.51
CA LEU A 125 6.25 -7.01 -3.43
C LEU A 125 6.62 -8.45 -3.77
N THR A 126 5.83 -9.39 -3.28
CA THR A 126 6.05 -10.83 -3.49
C THR A 126 4.72 -11.51 -3.85
N ASN A 127 4.71 -12.27 -4.95
CA ASN A 127 3.54 -13.04 -5.40
C ASN A 127 2.25 -12.19 -5.48
N GLY A 128 2.36 -10.97 -5.99
CA GLY A 128 1.22 -10.05 -6.11
C GLY A 128 0.70 -9.52 -4.77
N GLN A 129 1.48 -9.65 -3.70
CA GLN A 129 1.16 -9.09 -2.38
C GLN A 129 2.23 -8.07 -1.98
N LEU A 130 1.77 -6.91 -1.54
CA LEU A 130 2.62 -5.93 -0.88
C LEU A 130 2.65 -6.25 0.61
N VAL A 131 3.81 -6.61 1.10
CA VAL A 131 4.03 -7.06 2.48
C VAL A 131 4.89 -6.03 3.21
N GLU A 132 4.44 -5.63 4.40
CA GLU A 132 5.21 -4.86 5.38
C GLU A 132 5.77 -5.81 6.42
N THR A 133 7.06 -5.66 6.72
CA THR A 133 7.73 -6.36 7.81
C THR A 133 8.39 -5.33 8.71
N VAL A 134 8.10 -5.38 10.01
CA VAL A 134 8.65 -4.48 11.03
C VAL A 134 9.36 -5.30 12.09
N GLN A 135 10.62 -4.99 12.32
CA GLN A 135 11.48 -5.68 13.26
C GLN A 135 12.04 -4.71 14.31
N LYS A 136 12.00 -5.11 15.57
CA LYS A 136 12.66 -4.41 16.68
C LYS A 136 14.16 -4.71 16.69
N PRO A 137 15.00 -3.81 17.20
CA PRO A 137 16.36 -4.19 17.56
C PRO A 137 16.35 -5.23 18.69
N ASN A 138 17.40 -6.04 18.74
CA ASN A 138 17.63 -6.93 19.85
C ASN A 138 17.84 -6.10 21.15
N VAL A 139 17.60 -6.72 22.30
CA VAL A 139 17.99 -6.09 23.57
C VAL A 139 19.52 -5.87 23.54
N HIS A 140 19.91 -4.64 23.78
CA HIS A 140 21.31 -4.22 23.72
C HIS A 140 21.63 -3.29 24.88
N SER A 141 22.91 -3.20 25.27
CA SER A 141 23.39 -2.16 26.16
C SER A 141 23.40 -0.83 25.42
N VAL A 142 22.95 0.25 26.04
CA VAL A 142 23.01 1.60 25.44
C VAL A 142 24.45 2.09 25.23
N SER A 143 25.43 1.43 25.85
CA SER A 143 26.85 1.61 25.56
C SER A 143 27.32 0.88 24.30
N ASP A 144 26.52 -0.05 23.77
CA ASP A 144 26.84 -0.71 22.50
C ASP A 144 26.69 0.26 21.35
N PHE A 145 27.69 0.29 20.49
CA PHE A 145 27.80 1.26 19.40
C PHE A 145 27.03 0.84 18.15
N ASN A 146 26.09 -0.12 18.26
CA ASN A 146 25.43 -0.68 17.09
C ASN A 146 24.05 -1.29 17.42
N PHE A 147 23.03 -1.00 16.61
CA PHE A 147 21.75 -1.67 16.69
C PHE A 147 21.81 -3.01 15.94
N GLN A 148 21.63 -4.12 16.66
CA GLN A 148 21.59 -5.44 16.09
C GLN A 148 20.15 -5.93 15.92
N TYR A 149 19.93 -6.72 14.88
CA TYR A 149 18.64 -7.32 14.56
C TYR A 149 18.80 -8.80 14.34
N CYS A 150 17.91 -9.60 14.93
CA CYS A 150 17.92 -11.04 14.70
C CYS A 150 17.65 -11.38 13.24
N THR A 151 18.17 -12.51 12.77
CA THR A 151 17.81 -13.05 11.45
C THR A 151 16.34 -13.49 11.48
N PRO A 152 15.49 -13.06 10.52
CA PRO A 152 14.09 -13.48 10.46
C PRO A 152 13.95 -15.00 10.52
N GLY A 153 13.15 -15.50 11.46
CA GLY A 153 12.95 -16.92 11.72
C GLY A 153 12.02 -17.14 12.93
N PRO A 154 11.79 -18.40 13.34
CA PRO A 154 10.84 -18.71 14.42
C PRO A 154 11.16 -18.03 15.76
N SER A 155 12.43 -17.79 16.04
CA SER A 155 12.91 -17.14 17.28
C SER A 155 13.09 -15.63 17.16
N CYS A 156 12.84 -15.05 15.97
CA CYS A 156 12.99 -13.61 15.76
C CYS A 156 11.60 -12.96 15.70
N PRO A 157 11.22 -12.10 16.65
CA PRO A 157 9.91 -11.46 16.67
C PRO A 157 9.82 -10.40 15.57
N VAL A 158 9.26 -10.78 14.44
CA VAL A 158 9.01 -9.93 13.29
C VAL A 158 7.50 -9.77 13.11
N ARG A 159 7.03 -8.52 13.07
CA ARG A 159 5.63 -8.24 12.73
C ARG A 159 5.51 -8.13 11.21
N THR A 160 4.71 -9.00 10.63
CA THR A 160 4.42 -8.99 9.19
C THR A 160 2.95 -8.72 8.95
N ARG A 161 2.62 -7.86 7.98
CA ARG A 161 1.24 -7.67 7.51
C ARG A 161 1.20 -7.47 5.99
N VAL A 162 0.12 -7.94 5.38
CA VAL A 162 -0.18 -7.69 3.97
C VAL A 162 -0.91 -6.35 3.87
N LEU A 163 -0.34 -5.41 3.13
CA LEU A 163 -0.94 -4.08 2.90
C LEU A 163 -1.88 -4.07 1.70
N ALA A 164 -1.51 -4.79 0.64
CA ALA A 164 -2.32 -4.91 -0.58
C ALA A 164 -2.16 -6.28 -1.21
N ARG A 165 -3.22 -6.74 -1.87
CA ARG A 165 -3.28 -7.98 -2.66
C ARG A 165 -3.56 -7.66 -4.11
N ASN A 166 -3.30 -8.63 -4.99
CA ASN A 166 -3.49 -8.47 -6.44
C ASN A 166 -2.74 -7.27 -7.02
N VAL A 167 -1.56 -6.99 -6.45
CA VAL A 167 -0.66 -5.95 -6.93
C VAL A 167 -0.04 -6.41 -8.24
N GLN A 168 -0.10 -5.54 -9.24
CA GLN A 168 0.49 -5.82 -10.54
C GLN A 168 2.01 -5.72 -10.48
N ALA A 169 2.68 -6.57 -11.26
CA ALA A 169 4.11 -6.50 -11.43
C ALA A 169 4.54 -5.15 -12.04
N GLY A 170 5.70 -4.66 -11.64
CA GLY A 170 6.28 -3.40 -12.09
C GLY A 170 7.04 -2.69 -10.99
N ALA A 171 7.69 -1.59 -11.33
CA ALA A 171 8.37 -0.75 -10.36
C ALA A 171 7.35 -0.13 -9.40
N LEU A 172 7.54 -0.42 -8.12
CA LEU A 172 6.76 0.11 -7.02
C LEU A 172 7.45 1.32 -6.39
N PHE A 173 8.80 1.31 -6.36
CA PHE A 173 9.64 2.34 -5.75
C PHE A 173 10.54 2.98 -6.81
N THR A 174 10.60 4.30 -6.76
CA THR A 174 11.56 5.10 -7.53
C THR A 174 12.21 6.09 -6.58
N TYR A 175 13.53 6.21 -6.63
CA TYR A 175 14.32 6.95 -5.64
C TYR A 175 14.89 8.22 -6.25
N TYR A 176 14.89 9.30 -5.49
CA TYR A 176 15.42 10.58 -5.92
C TYR A 176 16.33 11.18 -4.86
N ASP A 177 17.36 11.88 -5.33
CA ASP A 177 18.21 12.68 -4.47
C ASP A 177 17.60 14.06 -4.17
N ARG A 178 18.30 14.85 -3.37
CA ARG A 178 17.88 16.20 -2.96
C ARG A 178 17.74 17.18 -4.14
N SER A 179 18.44 16.95 -5.23
CA SER A 179 18.30 17.76 -6.45
C SER A 179 17.10 17.34 -7.30
N GLY A 180 16.44 16.24 -6.96
CA GLY A 180 15.40 15.61 -7.74
C GLY A 180 15.92 14.70 -8.84
N ALA A 181 17.22 14.40 -8.86
CA ALA A 181 17.79 13.46 -9.81
C ALA A 181 17.46 12.02 -9.43
N LEU A 182 17.21 11.19 -10.44
CA LEU A 182 16.88 9.78 -10.29
C LEU A 182 18.09 8.97 -9.78
N ILE A 183 17.90 8.21 -8.72
CA ILE A 183 18.87 7.23 -8.23
C ILE A 183 18.46 5.85 -8.74
N THR A 184 19.28 5.27 -9.60
CA THR A 184 18.98 3.96 -10.21
C THR A 184 19.23 2.82 -9.22
N PRO A 185 18.25 1.95 -8.93
CA PRO A 185 18.45 0.74 -8.13
C PRO A 185 19.32 -0.29 -8.87
N PRO A 186 19.92 -1.27 -8.16
CA PRO A 186 19.85 -1.51 -6.73
C PRO A 186 20.72 -0.53 -5.91
N LEU A 187 20.25 -0.16 -4.69
CA LEU A 187 20.94 0.82 -3.84
C LEU A 187 21.97 0.18 -2.89
N GLN A 188 21.76 -1.06 -2.47
CA GLN A 188 22.54 -1.75 -1.43
C GLN A 188 24.03 -1.93 -1.75
N SER A 189 24.40 -1.85 -3.02
CA SER A 189 25.80 -1.99 -3.45
C SER A 189 26.61 -0.69 -3.34
N ASP A 190 25.96 0.41 -3.03
CA ASP A 190 26.58 1.74 -3.03
C ASP A 190 26.05 2.58 -1.86
N VAL A 191 26.87 2.74 -0.83
CA VAL A 191 26.56 3.53 0.36
C VAL A 191 26.27 5.01 0.00
N SER A 192 26.89 5.54 -1.04
CA SER A 192 26.65 6.91 -1.50
C SER A 192 25.22 7.06 -2.03
N LYS A 193 24.72 6.06 -2.77
CA LYS A 193 23.33 6.03 -3.23
C LYS A 193 22.35 5.95 -2.04
N LEU A 194 22.63 5.07 -1.04
CA LEU A 194 21.80 4.93 0.14
C LEU A 194 21.68 6.24 0.94
N LYS A 195 22.78 6.98 1.05
CA LYS A 195 22.83 8.30 1.72
C LYS A 195 22.14 9.40 0.91
N ALA A 196 22.12 9.29 -0.40
CA ALA A 196 21.57 10.30 -1.28
C ALA A 196 20.04 10.29 -1.38
N VAL A 197 19.37 9.26 -0.88
CA VAL A 197 17.91 9.15 -0.97
C VAL A 197 17.24 10.22 -0.13
N ASP A 198 16.58 11.18 -0.80
CA ASP A 198 15.83 12.29 -0.18
C ASP A 198 14.31 12.10 -0.34
N SER A 199 13.89 11.54 -1.46
CA SER A 199 12.47 11.25 -1.69
C SER A 199 12.25 9.95 -2.48
N ILE A 200 11.07 9.36 -2.27
CA ILE A 200 10.65 8.10 -2.90
C ILE A 200 9.29 8.31 -3.54
N ASP A 201 9.17 7.96 -4.83
CA ASP A 201 7.88 7.80 -5.48
C ASP A 201 7.39 6.38 -5.28
N LEU A 202 6.13 6.27 -4.84
CA LEU A 202 5.38 5.04 -4.69
C LEU A 202 4.36 4.95 -5.83
N VAL A 203 4.38 3.86 -6.59
CA VAL A 203 3.39 3.61 -7.65
C VAL A 203 2.75 2.26 -7.40
N LEU A 204 1.60 2.27 -6.73
CA LEU A 204 0.87 1.03 -6.41
C LEU A 204 -0.27 0.81 -7.41
N ARG A 205 -0.24 -0.32 -8.11
CA ARG A 205 -1.25 -0.76 -9.06
C ARG A 205 -1.89 -2.04 -8.58
N VAL A 206 -3.21 -1.99 -8.32
CA VAL A 206 -3.98 -3.15 -7.86
C VAL A 206 -5.05 -3.49 -8.90
N ARG A 207 -5.20 -4.78 -9.22
CA ARG A 207 -6.28 -5.29 -10.06
C ARG A 207 -7.10 -6.30 -9.25
N PRO A 208 -8.22 -5.90 -8.64
CA PRO A 208 -9.01 -6.76 -7.74
C PRO A 208 -9.54 -8.03 -8.39
N SER A 209 -9.86 -7.98 -9.69
CA SER A 209 -10.28 -9.14 -10.47
C SER A 209 -9.82 -9.04 -11.93
N THR A 210 -9.84 -10.15 -12.66
CA THR A 210 -9.45 -10.19 -14.08
C THR A 210 -10.37 -9.35 -14.97
N THR A 211 -11.61 -9.13 -14.55
CA THR A 211 -12.63 -8.36 -15.28
C THR A 211 -12.71 -6.90 -14.84
N ALA A 212 -12.07 -6.54 -13.72
CA ALA A 212 -12.03 -5.17 -13.24
C ALA A 212 -10.85 -4.39 -13.83
N GLY A 213 -11.04 -3.10 -14.01
CA GLY A 213 -9.96 -2.17 -14.31
C GLY A 213 -8.94 -2.11 -13.17
N SER A 214 -7.68 -1.80 -13.47
CA SER A 214 -6.65 -1.58 -12.46
C SER A 214 -6.87 -0.23 -11.77
N ALA A 215 -6.71 -0.22 -10.44
CA ALA A 215 -6.59 0.99 -9.64
C ALA A 215 -5.10 1.32 -9.49
N THR A 216 -4.72 2.56 -9.76
CA THR A 216 -3.35 3.05 -9.59
C THR A 216 -3.35 4.27 -8.71
N VAL A 217 -2.50 4.27 -7.69
CA VAL A 217 -2.23 5.43 -6.84
C VAL A 217 -0.74 5.69 -6.84
N THR A 218 -0.38 6.95 -7.02
CA THR A 218 1.00 7.42 -6.96
C THR A 218 1.14 8.43 -5.83
N ALA A 219 2.20 8.32 -5.06
CA ALA A 219 2.53 9.27 -4.00
C ALA A 219 4.04 9.51 -3.95
N ARG A 220 4.44 10.76 -3.79
CA ARG A 220 5.82 11.14 -3.47
C ARG A 220 5.97 11.36 -1.98
N VAL A 221 6.96 10.74 -1.39
CA VAL A 221 7.29 10.85 0.03
C VAL A 221 8.66 11.50 0.16
N THR A 222 8.70 12.70 0.72
CA THR A 222 9.94 13.34 1.16
C THR A 222 10.32 12.84 2.54
N LEU A 223 11.61 12.66 2.79
CA LEU A 223 12.19 11.98 3.94
C LEU A 223 13.00 12.95 4.79
N PRO A 224 12.35 13.79 5.62
CA PRO A 224 13.02 14.91 6.28
C PRO A 224 14.12 14.49 7.25
N ASN A 225 14.04 13.28 7.80
CA ASN A 225 14.98 12.78 8.82
C ASN A 225 15.97 11.72 8.26
N ALA A 226 15.87 11.39 6.97
CA ALA A 226 16.79 10.44 6.34
C ALA A 226 18.10 11.08 5.87
N ASP A 227 18.18 12.40 5.87
CA ASP A 227 19.36 13.15 5.44
C ASP A 227 20.43 13.17 6.54
N SER A 228 21.64 12.81 6.17
CA SER A 228 22.84 12.87 7.03
C SER A 228 23.26 14.30 7.41
N LEU A 229 22.68 15.33 6.75
CA LEU A 229 22.98 16.72 7.04
C LEU A 229 22.24 17.26 8.28
N ILE A 230 21.20 16.59 8.75
CA ILE A 230 20.47 16.94 9.97
C ILE A 230 21.07 16.14 11.15
N GLN A 231 22.34 16.33 11.45
CA GLN A 231 22.86 15.91 12.74
C GLN A 231 22.47 16.96 13.77
N PRO A 232 21.81 16.60 14.88
CA PRO A 232 21.68 17.52 15.98
C PRO A 232 23.09 17.88 16.47
N THR A 233 23.47 19.13 16.32
CA THR A 233 24.70 19.64 16.94
C THR A 233 24.60 19.30 18.42
N PRO A 234 25.54 18.51 19.01
CA PRO A 234 25.49 18.26 20.44
C PRO A 234 25.58 19.61 21.14
N THR A 235 24.47 20.08 21.66
CA THR A 235 24.46 21.24 22.56
C THR A 235 25.23 20.81 23.80
N ALA A 236 26.48 21.25 23.90
CA ALA A 236 27.20 21.12 25.14
C ALA A 236 26.35 21.84 26.22
N ILE A 237 25.75 21.07 27.12
CA ILE A 237 25.07 21.59 28.28
C ILE A 237 26.21 22.08 29.20
N PRO A 238 26.17 23.34 29.65
CA PRO A 238 27.17 23.90 30.51
C PRO A 238 27.18 23.24 31.90
#